data_e6062e726a6dff13f3beb64d6ca0d69d
#
_entry.id   e6062e726a6dff13f3beb64d6ca0d69d
#
_cell.length_a   1.000
_cell.length_b   1.000
_cell.length_c   1.000
_cell.angle_alpha   90.00
_cell.angle_beta   90.00
_cell.angle_gamma   90.00
#
_symmetry.space_group_name_H-M   'P 1'
#
loop_
_entity.id
_entity.type
_entity.pdbx_description
1 polymer ?
#
loop_
_entity_poly.entity_id
_entity_poly.type
_entity_poly.pdbx_seq_one_letter_code
_entity_poly.pdbx_strand_id
1 'polypeptide(L)'
;MFEGCSNLTTISPIFKDKTDLPSLNSMFKNCNIEHIPNNIFNRSYEGSENTPIEMFANNVNLTNYPVFNGLPMWKMPPFFFTGITWTHAFSGCPLIADKVPIQWGGILGGDPAKFKVVIPIENYTLRYRNYTVNDMSVITLKSDGAEGISTNGELLFPNAGTYTLEVYYTG
;
A
#
# COMPACT_ATOMS: atom_id res chain seq x y z
N MET A 1 10.35 -1.92 14.94
CA MET A 1 10.62 -3.13 15.77
C MET A 1 10.67 -4.39 14.92
N PHE A 2 9.77 -4.56 13.93
CA PHE A 2 9.71 -5.73 13.03
C PHE A 2 10.10 -5.39 11.58
N GLU A 3 10.63 -4.22 11.33
CA GLU A 3 11.06 -3.81 9.98
C GLU A 3 12.06 -4.79 9.40
N GLY A 4 11.85 -5.22 8.14
CA GLY A 4 12.71 -6.16 7.44
C GLY A 4 12.54 -7.64 7.85
N CYS A 5 11.57 -7.96 8.70
CA CYS A 5 11.30 -9.35 9.08
C CYS A 5 10.59 -10.10 7.94
N SER A 6 11.30 -10.46 6.88
CA SER A 6 10.76 -11.08 5.66
C SER A 6 10.03 -12.41 5.87
N ASN A 7 10.29 -13.10 6.99
CA ASN A 7 9.59 -14.33 7.36
C ASN A 7 8.31 -14.08 8.19
N LEU A 8 8.00 -12.81 8.51
CA LEU A 8 6.81 -12.47 9.26
C LEU A 8 5.62 -12.37 8.30
N THR A 9 4.76 -13.38 8.28
CA THR A 9 3.58 -13.47 7.40
C THR A 9 2.27 -13.15 8.11
N THR A 10 2.24 -13.31 9.43
CA THR A 10 1.03 -13.09 10.25
C THR A 10 1.33 -12.22 11.44
N ILE A 11 0.39 -11.38 11.81
CA ILE A 11 0.44 -10.57 13.03
C ILE A 11 -0.82 -10.81 13.86
N SER A 12 -0.66 -10.85 15.16
CA SER A 12 -1.79 -10.85 16.09
C SER A 12 -2.29 -9.43 16.34
N PRO A 13 -3.51 -9.22 16.89
CA PRO A 13 -4.02 -7.88 17.24
C PRO A 13 -3.30 -7.32 18.49
N ILE A 14 -1.99 -7.10 18.37
CA ILE A 14 -1.07 -6.74 19.47
C ILE A 14 -1.37 -5.41 20.13
N PHE A 15 -2.15 -4.54 19.47
CA PHE A 15 -2.52 -3.23 20.02
C PHE A 15 -3.91 -3.22 20.66
N LYS A 16 -4.62 -4.36 20.64
CA LYS A 16 -6.02 -4.46 21.01
C LYS A 16 -6.37 -3.87 22.38
N ASP A 17 -5.53 -4.03 23.36
CA ASP A 17 -5.82 -3.57 24.74
C ASP A 17 -4.71 -2.67 25.28
N LYS A 18 -3.91 -2.08 24.40
CA LYS A 18 -2.84 -1.16 24.82
C LYS A 18 -3.39 0.23 25.07
N THR A 19 -2.95 0.85 26.13
CA THR A 19 -3.21 2.26 26.44
C THR A 19 -2.21 3.18 25.76
N ASP A 20 -0.96 2.74 25.67
CA ASP A 20 0.12 3.44 25.03
C ASP A 20 0.59 2.67 23.80
N LEU A 21 0.73 3.34 22.67
CA LEU A 21 1.28 2.76 21.47
C LEU A 21 2.80 2.99 21.45
N PRO A 22 3.57 1.94 21.08
CA PRO A 22 4.96 2.14 20.69
C PRO A 22 5.03 2.96 19.41
N SER A 23 6.24 3.37 18.99
CA SER A 23 6.41 3.96 17.67
C SER A 23 5.90 3.02 16.59
N LEU A 24 4.98 3.51 15.76
CA LEU A 24 4.36 2.76 14.65
C LEU A 24 5.09 2.97 13.32
N ASN A 25 6.03 3.93 13.27
CA ASN A 25 6.79 4.23 12.06
C ASN A 25 7.53 2.99 11.57
N SER A 26 7.31 2.62 10.32
CA SER A 26 7.95 1.50 9.64
C SER A 26 7.89 0.17 10.40
N MET A 27 6.98 0.03 11.38
CA MET A 27 6.99 -1.11 12.31
C MET A 27 6.98 -2.47 11.60
N PHE A 28 6.23 -2.60 10.53
CA PHE A 28 6.10 -3.82 9.72
C PHE A 28 6.53 -3.60 8.26
N LYS A 29 7.31 -2.57 8.00
CA LYS A 29 7.84 -2.29 6.66
C LYS A 29 8.76 -3.41 6.18
N ASN A 30 8.73 -3.75 4.89
CA ASN A 30 9.56 -4.80 4.29
C ASN A 30 9.40 -6.19 4.96
N CYS A 31 8.24 -6.47 5.54
CA CYS A 31 7.87 -7.80 5.98
C CYS A 31 7.16 -8.56 4.84
N ASN A 32 6.59 -9.71 5.16
CA ASN A 32 5.81 -10.50 4.20
C ASN A 32 4.39 -10.77 4.74
N ILE A 33 3.79 -9.75 5.37
CA ILE A 33 2.47 -9.89 5.98
C ILE A 33 1.43 -10.06 4.89
N GLU A 34 0.59 -11.08 5.04
CA GLU A 34 -0.48 -11.42 4.11
C GLU A 34 -1.83 -10.85 4.55
N HIS A 35 -2.03 -10.71 5.86
CA HIS A 35 -3.30 -10.27 6.42
C HIS A 35 -3.13 -9.47 7.71
N ILE A 36 -3.81 -8.32 7.79
CA ILE A 36 -3.90 -7.51 9.02
C ILE A 36 -5.17 -7.95 9.76
N PRO A 37 -5.07 -8.31 11.05
CA PRO A 37 -6.25 -8.68 11.84
C PRO A 37 -7.27 -7.54 11.90
N ASN A 38 -8.55 -7.90 11.83
CA ASN A 38 -9.62 -6.94 12.12
C ASN A 38 -9.45 -6.41 13.55
N ASN A 39 -9.72 -5.13 13.72
CA ASN A 39 -9.59 -4.47 15.02
C ASN A 39 -8.18 -4.59 15.63
N ILE A 40 -7.15 -4.59 14.81
CA ILE A 40 -5.76 -4.48 15.29
C ILE A 40 -5.60 -3.24 16.20
N PHE A 41 -6.38 -2.19 15.90
CA PHE A 41 -6.60 -1.02 16.73
C PHE A 41 -8.06 -1.01 17.18
N ASN A 42 -8.34 -1.14 18.47
CA ASN A 42 -9.69 -1.25 19.00
C ASN A 42 -10.17 -0.05 19.80
N ARG A 43 -9.38 1.02 19.85
CA ARG A 43 -9.71 2.27 20.56
C ARG A 43 -9.15 3.48 19.84
N SER A 44 -9.65 4.66 20.24
CA SER A 44 -9.01 5.93 19.89
C SER A 44 -7.68 6.08 20.65
N TYR A 45 -6.70 6.62 19.96
CA TYR A 45 -5.40 6.96 20.50
C TYR A 45 -5.23 8.48 20.46
N GLU A 46 -6.03 9.18 21.26
CA GLU A 46 -5.98 10.63 21.36
C GLU A 46 -4.63 11.08 21.91
N GLY A 47 -4.04 12.09 21.28
CA GLY A 47 -2.80 12.71 21.74
C GLY A 47 -1.53 11.88 21.51
N SER A 48 -1.59 10.76 20.79
CA SER A 48 -0.39 10.00 20.44
C SER A 48 0.39 10.74 19.34
N GLU A 49 1.66 11.06 19.62
CA GLU A 49 2.60 11.58 18.62
C GLU A 49 3.07 10.48 17.65
N ASN A 50 2.61 9.26 17.83
CA ASN A 50 3.00 8.10 17.04
C ASN A 50 2.29 8.11 15.69
N THR A 51 3.02 8.46 14.65
CA THR A 51 2.55 8.44 13.28
C THR A 51 2.86 7.10 12.65
N PRO A 52 1.90 6.38 12.06
CA PRO A 52 2.16 5.11 11.38
C PRO A 52 2.68 5.33 9.95
N ILE A 53 3.68 6.20 9.79
CA ILE A 53 4.35 6.44 8.52
C ILE A 53 4.96 5.13 8.03
N GLU A 54 4.66 4.74 6.80
CA GLU A 54 5.17 3.52 6.16
C GLU A 54 4.97 2.23 6.98
N MET A 55 4.02 2.19 7.90
CA MET A 55 3.88 1.10 8.87
C MET A 55 3.84 -0.30 8.23
N PHE A 56 3.13 -0.45 7.13
CA PHE A 56 2.99 -1.70 6.37
C PHE A 56 3.61 -1.63 4.97
N ALA A 57 4.44 -0.64 4.69
CA ALA A 57 4.99 -0.46 3.36
C ALA A 57 5.77 -1.70 2.89
N ASN A 58 5.68 -1.99 1.59
CA ASN A 58 6.37 -3.10 0.92
C ASN A 58 5.99 -4.51 1.42
N ASN A 59 4.78 -4.69 1.96
CA ASN A 59 4.22 -6.02 2.18
C ASN A 59 3.49 -6.47 0.90
N VAL A 60 4.23 -7.07 -0.02
CA VAL A 60 3.76 -7.37 -1.38
C VAL A 60 2.61 -8.38 -1.44
N ASN A 61 2.47 -9.22 -0.41
CA ASN A 61 1.41 -10.22 -0.29
C ASN A 61 0.23 -9.76 0.57
N LEU A 62 0.20 -8.50 1.01
CA LEU A 62 -0.85 -7.98 1.88
C LEU A 62 -2.17 -7.87 1.11
N THR A 63 -3.21 -8.56 1.59
CA THR A 63 -4.52 -8.68 0.93
C THR A 63 -5.61 -7.78 1.49
N ASN A 64 -5.38 -7.17 2.66
CA ASN A 64 -6.36 -6.30 3.31
C ASN A 64 -5.71 -5.09 4.00
N TYR A 65 -6.55 -4.19 4.44
CA TYR A 65 -6.19 -2.99 5.23
C TYR A 65 -6.90 -3.01 6.58
N PRO A 66 -6.45 -2.22 7.58
CA PRO A 66 -7.09 -2.19 8.88
C PRO A 66 -8.54 -1.71 8.80
N VAL A 67 -9.43 -2.46 9.41
CA VAL A 67 -10.87 -2.18 9.52
C VAL A 67 -11.25 -2.15 11.00
N PHE A 68 -12.06 -1.17 11.38
CA PHE A 68 -12.67 -1.08 12.69
C PHE A 68 -14.17 -0.83 12.55
N ASN A 69 -14.98 -1.64 13.21
CA ASN A 69 -16.44 -1.58 13.12
C ASN A 69 -16.98 -1.54 11.67
N GLY A 70 -16.36 -2.27 10.76
CA GLY A 70 -16.76 -2.38 9.36
C GLY A 70 -16.32 -1.22 8.46
N LEU A 71 -15.60 -0.22 8.99
CA LEU A 71 -15.10 0.91 8.23
C LEU A 71 -13.58 0.87 8.07
N PRO A 72 -13.04 1.19 6.89
CA PRO A 72 -11.61 1.42 6.74
C PRO A 72 -11.12 2.52 7.68
N MET A 73 -9.91 2.37 8.21
CA MET A 73 -9.37 3.29 9.21
C MET A 73 -9.34 4.75 8.74
N TRP A 74 -9.12 5.03 7.45
CA TRP A 74 -9.17 6.41 6.90
C TRP A 74 -10.57 7.02 6.77
N LYS A 75 -11.63 6.23 6.97
CA LYS A 75 -13.03 6.70 7.01
C LYS A 75 -13.54 6.87 8.44
N MET A 76 -12.71 6.57 9.43
CA MET A 76 -13.07 6.73 10.84
C MET A 76 -13.16 8.21 11.22
N PRO A 77 -14.02 8.54 12.18
CA PRO A 77 -14.04 9.90 12.75
C PRO A 77 -12.67 10.35 13.26
N PRO A 78 -12.35 11.65 13.16
CA PRO A 78 -11.02 12.17 13.45
C PRO A 78 -10.51 11.91 14.88
N PHE A 79 -11.39 11.67 15.84
CA PHE A 79 -10.99 11.35 17.22
C PHE A 79 -10.36 9.97 17.41
N PHE A 80 -10.35 9.10 16.38
CA PHE A 80 -9.63 7.83 16.45
C PHE A 80 -8.13 7.99 16.23
N PHE A 81 -7.74 9.00 15.45
CA PHE A 81 -6.34 9.25 15.11
C PHE A 81 -6.11 10.75 14.89
N THR A 82 -6.62 11.60 15.77
CA THR A 82 -6.34 13.03 15.69
C THR A 82 -4.85 13.28 15.81
N GLY A 83 -4.26 13.85 14.74
CA GLY A 83 -2.83 14.10 14.65
C GLY A 83 -1.98 12.93 14.13
N ILE A 84 -2.57 11.76 13.86
CA ILE A 84 -1.85 10.64 13.26
C ILE A 84 -1.96 10.70 11.75
N THR A 85 -0.82 10.77 11.07
CA THR A 85 -0.74 10.69 9.62
C THR A 85 -0.32 9.29 9.20
N TRP A 86 -1.11 8.66 8.37
CA TRP A 86 -0.79 7.35 7.78
C TRP A 86 -0.01 7.48 6.47
N THR A 87 0.84 8.49 6.36
CA THR A 87 1.59 8.79 5.15
C THR A 87 2.33 7.55 4.66
N HIS A 88 2.06 7.15 3.42
CA HIS A 88 2.69 6.00 2.76
C HIS A 88 2.58 4.66 3.52
N ALA A 89 1.63 4.53 4.44
CA ALA A 89 1.52 3.34 5.29
C ALA A 89 1.40 2.02 4.51
N PHE A 90 0.86 2.05 3.30
CA PHE A 90 0.64 0.89 2.41
C PHE A 90 1.36 1.02 1.06
N SER A 91 2.34 1.92 0.94
CA SER A 91 3.15 2.00 -0.28
C SER A 91 3.82 0.66 -0.57
N GLY A 92 3.85 0.24 -1.82
CA GLY A 92 4.42 -1.06 -2.19
C GLY A 92 3.58 -2.27 -1.78
N CYS A 93 2.26 -2.10 -1.54
CA CYS A 93 1.31 -3.20 -1.28
C CYS A 93 0.37 -3.36 -2.48
N PRO A 94 0.78 -4.07 -3.54
CA PRO A 94 0.08 -4.05 -4.84
C PRO A 94 -1.34 -4.63 -4.79
N LEU A 95 -1.58 -5.63 -3.94
CA LEU A 95 -2.88 -6.32 -3.88
C LEU A 95 -4.01 -5.48 -3.28
N ILE A 96 -3.68 -4.36 -2.63
CA ILE A 96 -4.66 -3.46 -2.02
C ILE A 96 -4.53 -2.01 -2.50
N ALA A 97 -3.61 -1.71 -3.40
CA ALA A 97 -3.32 -0.34 -3.80
C ALA A 97 -4.54 0.37 -4.40
N ASP A 98 -5.40 -0.33 -5.14
CA ASP A 98 -6.64 0.19 -5.71
C ASP A 98 -7.76 0.44 -4.68
N LYS A 99 -7.57 0.00 -3.45
CA LYS A 99 -8.51 0.14 -2.33
C LYS A 99 -8.07 1.17 -1.30
N VAL A 100 -6.85 1.64 -1.38
CA VAL A 100 -6.21 2.54 -0.40
C VAL A 100 -6.02 3.93 -1.01
N PRO A 101 -6.33 5.02 -0.28
CA PRO A 101 -6.11 6.39 -0.75
C PRO A 101 -4.65 6.69 -1.07
N ILE A 102 -4.42 7.62 -2.00
CA ILE A 102 -3.07 8.02 -2.45
C ILE A 102 -2.19 8.46 -1.29
N GLN A 103 -2.70 9.29 -0.40
CA GLN A 103 -1.97 9.78 0.77
C GLN A 103 -1.50 8.66 1.72
N TRP A 104 -2.14 7.49 1.64
CA TRP A 104 -1.80 6.30 2.42
C TRP A 104 -0.93 5.31 1.64
N GLY A 105 -0.53 5.67 0.41
CA GLY A 105 0.31 4.87 -0.45
C GLY A 105 -0.42 3.97 -1.45
N GLY A 106 -1.74 4.17 -1.61
CA GLY A 106 -2.54 3.51 -2.63
C GLY A 106 -2.76 4.38 -3.87
N ILE A 107 -3.79 4.05 -4.64
CA ILE A 107 -4.21 4.79 -5.85
C ILE A 107 -5.67 5.23 -5.83
N LEU A 108 -6.39 4.93 -4.76
CA LEU A 108 -7.81 5.24 -4.64
C LEU A 108 -8.04 6.76 -4.67
N GLY A 109 -8.85 7.21 -5.63
CA GLY A 109 -9.19 8.63 -5.81
C GLY A 109 -8.13 9.45 -6.52
N GLY A 110 -7.05 8.81 -7.02
CA GLY A 110 -6.06 9.48 -7.85
C GLY A 110 -6.40 9.46 -9.34
N ASP A 111 -5.98 10.50 -10.04
CA ASP A 111 -6.06 10.58 -11.51
C ASP A 111 -4.73 10.07 -12.09
N PRO A 112 -4.73 8.92 -12.79
CA PRO A 112 -3.53 8.41 -13.41
C PRO A 112 -3.15 9.19 -14.67
N ALA A 113 -1.87 9.27 -14.96
CA ALA A 113 -1.42 9.56 -16.32
C ALA A 113 -1.68 8.32 -17.18
N LYS A 114 -2.30 8.52 -18.36
CA LYS A 114 -2.67 7.40 -19.26
C LYS A 114 -1.83 7.42 -20.53
N PHE A 115 -1.32 6.25 -20.88
CA PHE A 115 -0.50 6.03 -22.08
C PHE A 115 -1.03 4.84 -22.87
N LYS A 116 -0.96 4.92 -24.20
CA LYS A 116 -1.11 3.71 -25.02
C LYS A 116 0.22 3.00 -25.13
N VAL A 117 0.22 1.71 -24.87
CA VAL A 117 1.40 0.84 -25.00
C VAL A 117 1.10 -0.29 -25.98
N VAL A 118 2.08 -0.63 -26.80
CA VAL A 118 2.02 -1.78 -27.72
C VAL A 118 2.86 -2.89 -27.10
N ILE A 119 2.23 -4.01 -26.83
CA ILE A 119 2.88 -5.20 -26.29
C ILE A 119 3.13 -6.16 -27.47
N PRO A 120 4.40 -6.38 -27.83
CA PRO A 120 4.74 -7.04 -29.10
C PRO A 120 4.58 -8.55 -29.07
N ILE A 121 4.67 -9.18 -27.91
CA ILE A 121 4.62 -10.64 -27.75
C ILE A 121 3.87 -11.01 -26.46
N GLU A 122 3.42 -12.26 -26.38
CA GLU A 122 2.83 -12.82 -25.16
C GLU A 122 3.86 -12.90 -24.02
N ASN A 123 3.38 -12.84 -22.79
CA ASN A 123 4.18 -12.89 -21.56
C ASN A 123 5.28 -11.82 -21.53
N TYR A 124 4.96 -10.62 -22.00
CA TYR A 124 5.87 -9.49 -22.03
C TYR A 124 5.88 -8.75 -20.69
N THR A 125 7.06 -8.54 -20.12
CA THR A 125 7.22 -7.70 -18.94
C THR A 125 7.58 -6.28 -19.38
N LEU A 126 6.63 -5.35 -19.21
CA LEU A 126 6.86 -3.92 -19.39
C LEU A 126 7.60 -3.39 -18.17
N ARG A 127 8.70 -2.67 -18.38
CA ARG A 127 9.48 -2.01 -17.34
C ARG A 127 9.35 -0.50 -17.48
N TYR A 128 9.02 0.14 -16.37
CA TYR A 128 8.98 1.59 -16.26
C TYR A 128 10.01 2.07 -15.25
N ARG A 129 10.79 3.06 -15.64
CA ARG A 129 11.76 3.72 -14.76
C ARG A 129 11.57 5.23 -14.84
N ASN A 130 11.42 5.88 -13.70
CA ASN A 130 11.46 7.33 -13.61
C ASN A 130 12.91 7.77 -13.40
N TYR A 131 13.47 8.52 -14.36
CA TYR A 131 14.85 8.98 -14.29
C TYR A 131 15.07 10.13 -13.29
N THR A 132 14.02 10.82 -12.89
CA THR A 132 14.08 11.95 -11.95
C THR A 132 13.94 11.54 -10.49
N VAL A 133 13.37 10.37 -10.25
CA VAL A 133 13.13 9.80 -8.93
C VAL A 133 13.68 8.38 -8.93
N ASN A 134 14.74 8.14 -8.19
CA ASN A 134 15.36 6.81 -8.10
C ASN A 134 14.52 5.80 -7.32
N ASP A 135 13.51 6.27 -6.60
CA ASP A 135 12.63 5.44 -5.81
C ASP A 135 11.37 5.06 -6.61
N MET A 136 11.34 3.82 -7.09
CA MET A 136 10.20 3.28 -7.83
C MET A 136 8.98 2.99 -6.95
N SER A 137 9.12 3.04 -5.63
CA SER A 137 8.02 2.79 -4.69
C SER A 137 6.91 3.84 -4.75
N VAL A 138 7.21 5.01 -5.30
CA VAL A 138 6.25 6.12 -5.48
C VAL A 138 5.41 6.00 -6.77
N ILE A 139 5.66 4.99 -7.60
CA ILE A 139 4.98 4.79 -8.86
C ILE A 139 4.20 3.47 -8.84
N THR A 140 2.92 3.55 -9.13
CA THR A 140 2.06 2.38 -9.30
C THR A 140 1.59 2.29 -10.74
N LEU A 141 1.75 1.12 -11.35
CA LEU A 141 1.32 0.81 -12.71
C LEU A 141 0.09 -0.09 -12.70
N LYS A 142 -0.87 0.22 -13.57
CA LYS A 142 -2.04 -0.61 -13.86
C LYS A 142 -2.31 -0.61 -15.37
N SER A 143 -2.85 -1.67 -15.91
CA SER A 143 -3.27 -1.74 -17.31
C SER A 143 -4.46 -2.67 -17.49
N ASP A 144 -5.29 -2.37 -18.47
CA ASP A 144 -6.39 -3.24 -18.92
C ASP A 144 -5.90 -4.53 -19.61
N GLY A 145 -4.63 -4.59 -19.98
CA GLY A 145 -3.99 -5.79 -20.59
C GLY A 145 -3.16 -6.62 -19.63
N ALA A 146 -3.05 -6.24 -18.37
CA ALA A 146 -2.23 -6.91 -17.37
C ALA A 146 -3.06 -7.35 -16.16
N GLU A 147 -2.65 -8.44 -15.54
CA GLU A 147 -3.25 -8.88 -14.29
C GLU A 147 -2.64 -8.14 -13.10
N GLY A 148 -3.51 -7.60 -12.25
CA GLY A 148 -3.09 -6.90 -11.03
C GLY A 148 -2.51 -5.50 -11.28
N ILE A 149 -1.70 -5.07 -10.35
CA ILE A 149 -1.03 -3.78 -10.34
C ILE A 149 0.42 -3.96 -9.92
N SER A 150 1.28 -3.03 -10.31
CA SER A 150 2.70 -3.07 -9.99
C SER A 150 3.14 -1.80 -9.27
N THR A 151 3.98 -1.95 -8.27
CA THR A 151 4.60 -0.86 -7.53
C THR A 151 6.12 -0.82 -7.65
N ASN A 152 6.70 -1.79 -8.38
CA ASN A 152 8.14 -1.92 -8.59
C ASN A 152 8.59 -1.53 -10.00
N GLY A 153 7.70 -0.91 -10.80
CA GLY A 153 8.00 -0.48 -12.16
C GLY A 153 7.98 -1.60 -13.21
N GLU A 154 7.48 -2.78 -12.88
CA GLU A 154 7.35 -3.92 -13.80
C GLU A 154 5.90 -4.40 -13.85
N LEU A 155 5.36 -4.63 -15.05
CA LEU A 155 4.01 -5.10 -15.25
C LEU A 155 4.00 -6.19 -16.33
N LEU A 156 3.47 -7.36 -15.99
CA LEU A 156 3.38 -8.51 -16.90
C LEU A 156 2.11 -8.42 -17.73
N PHE A 157 2.28 -8.54 -19.05
CA PHE A 157 1.19 -8.65 -20.01
C PHE A 157 1.15 -10.08 -20.55
N PRO A 158 0.10 -10.86 -20.24
CA PRO A 158 -0.03 -12.23 -20.72
C PRO A 158 -0.15 -12.33 -22.25
N ASN A 159 -0.79 -11.35 -22.88
CA ASN A 159 -1.09 -11.35 -24.30
C ASN A 159 -0.45 -10.15 -25.01
N ALA A 160 -0.10 -10.34 -26.29
CA ALA A 160 0.26 -9.25 -27.18
C ALA A 160 -0.97 -8.40 -27.51
N GLY A 161 -0.78 -7.11 -27.74
CA GLY A 161 -1.87 -6.20 -28.07
C GLY A 161 -1.54 -4.73 -27.79
N THR A 162 -2.54 -3.88 -28.00
CA THR A 162 -2.46 -2.46 -27.64
C THR A 162 -3.33 -2.20 -26.43
N TYR A 163 -2.76 -1.67 -25.38
CA TYR A 163 -3.41 -1.50 -24.10
C TYR A 163 -3.26 -0.07 -23.58
N THR A 164 -4.09 0.29 -22.61
CA THR A 164 -3.95 1.52 -21.84
C THR A 164 -3.13 1.25 -20.59
N LEU A 165 -2.00 1.93 -20.44
CA LEU A 165 -1.21 1.95 -19.20
C LEU A 165 -1.64 3.14 -18.36
N GLU A 166 -1.97 2.90 -17.13
CA GLU A 166 -2.25 3.90 -16.09
C GLU A 166 -1.08 3.99 -15.14
N VAL A 167 -0.54 5.20 -14.97
CA VAL A 167 0.60 5.47 -14.08
C VAL A 167 0.12 6.38 -12.96
N TYR A 168 0.17 5.88 -11.74
CA TYR A 168 -0.20 6.59 -10.53
C TYR A 168 1.05 6.99 -9.77
N TYR A 169 1.10 8.25 -9.40
CA TYR A 169 2.15 8.78 -8.54
C TYR A 169 1.65 8.83 -7.09
N THR A 170 2.27 8.07 -6.20
CA THR A 170 1.83 7.89 -4.80
C THR A 170 2.77 8.57 -3.78
N GLY A 171 3.81 9.22 -4.28
CA GLY A 171 4.82 9.92 -3.47
C GLY A 171 4.48 11.34 -3.11
#